data_31867ab3d7fdd8bf25e9313f85f73638
#
_entry.id   31867ab3d7fdd8bf25e9313f85f73638
#
_cell.length_a   1.000
_cell.length_b   1.000
_cell.length_c   1.000
_cell.angle_alpha   90.00
_cell.angle_beta   90.00
_cell.angle_gamma   90.00
#
_symmetry.space_group_name_H-M   'P 1'
#
loop_
_entity.id
_entity.type
_entity.pdbx_description
1 polymer ?
#
loop_
_entity_poly.entity_id
_entity_poly.type
_entity_poly.pdbx_seq_one_letter_code
_entity_poly.pdbx_strand_id
1 'polypeptide(L)'
;GPPIMMKFCCMLTQKYNIPTDVSLNTIMVDGTGMCGACRLTIGGKTKFVCIDGPEFDGALVDWDEMFKRMGTFKRAEQDEMAHFEEHLETVVSDGEAGEGKAMPAGEAMDVAPTDEPLDVLTDRNAEWRKSLRASMKPKERTAIERVVMPELAPEYRITTRYEEVNKGLTKEMALMEAKRCLDCAKPTCVEGCPVNIDIPSFVKNIERGQFLAAAKVLKNTSALPAVCGRVCPQEKQCESRCIHLKMNEPAVAIGYLERFAADYERESGNMSVPELAPSNGIKVAVVGSGPAGLSFAGDMAKRGYDVYVFEALHEIGGVLKYGIPEFRLPNKIVDVEIDNLRKMGVHFQTDCIIGKTIGIDQLERSGFKGIFVGSGAGLPNFMNIPGENLINVMSSNEYLTRVNLMDAANPTTDTPLNIGKKVLVVGGGNTAMDSCRTAKRLGADVTIVYRRSEAEMPARAEEVKHAKEEGINFLCLHNPIEYVADENGAVKQAVLQVMTLGEPDASGRRSPVPVEGKTVTVEADQVIVAIGVSPNPLVPKSIKDLTLGRKNTIVVNDEMQSSRPEIFAGGDIVRGGATVILAMGDGRRAAANMDKQLKG
;
A
#
# COMPACT_ATOMS: atom_id res chain seq x y z
N GLY A 1 6.87 6.64 34.29
CA GLY A 1 7.86 5.88 35.04
C GLY A 1 7.96 4.44 34.61
N PRO A 2 8.80 3.58 35.22
CA PRO A 2 8.86 2.17 34.89
C PRO A 2 7.51 1.47 35.04
N PRO A 3 7.09 0.59 34.12
CA PRO A 3 5.77 -0.06 34.15
C PRO A 3 5.44 -0.74 35.47
N ILE A 4 6.43 -1.42 36.06
CA ILE A 4 6.27 -2.09 37.35
C ILE A 4 5.93 -1.10 38.49
N MET A 5 6.55 0.07 38.50
CA MET A 5 6.28 1.13 39.45
C MET A 5 4.86 1.66 39.25
N MET A 6 4.45 1.94 38.02
CA MET A 6 3.10 2.41 37.70
C MET A 6 2.04 1.42 38.18
N LYS A 7 2.22 0.10 37.92
CA LYS A 7 1.34 -0.96 38.41
C LYS A 7 1.16 -0.91 39.93
N PHE A 8 2.26 -0.88 40.68
CA PHE A 8 2.18 -0.86 42.16
C PHE A 8 1.59 0.43 42.72
N CYS A 9 1.90 1.58 42.11
CA CYS A 9 1.28 2.86 42.50
C CYS A 9 -0.25 2.80 42.30
N CYS A 10 -0.72 2.29 41.13
CA CYS A 10 -2.16 2.13 40.88
C CYS A 10 -2.82 1.16 41.87
N MET A 11 -2.19 0.02 42.15
CA MET A 11 -2.69 -0.93 43.14
C MET A 11 -2.80 -0.31 44.56
N LEU A 12 -1.87 0.58 44.91
CA LEU A 12 -1.91 1.29 46.18
C LEU A 12 -3.02 2.33 46.21
N THR A 13 -3.10 3.18 45.17
CA THR A 13 -4.08 4.29 45.11
C THR A 13 -5.53 3.76 45.01
N GLN A 14 -5.75 2.63 44.35
CA GLN A 14 -7.06 1.96 44.31
C GLN A 14 -7.58 1.58 45.68
N LYS A 15 -6.72 1.17 46.63
CA LYS A 15 -7.12 0.87 48.03
C LYS A 15 -7.73 2.06 48.74
N TYR A 16 -7.35 3.27 48.33
CA TYR A 16 -7.81 4.53 48.92
C TYR A 16 -8.80 5.29 48.02
N ASN A 17 -9.30 4.66 46.95
CA ASN A 17 -10.17 5.26 45.92
C ASN A 17 -9.61 6.60 45.36
N ILE A 18 -8.29 6.65 45.13
CA ILE A 18 -7.64 7.81 44.53
C ILE A 18 -7.52 7.58 43.03
N PRO A 19 -8.17 8.40 42.17
CA PRO A 19 -7.99 8.34 40.72
C PRO A 19 -6.51 8.51 40.35
N THR A 20 -6.01 7.66 39.44
CA THR A 20 -4.59 7.66 39.11
C THR A 20 -4.42 7.47 37.61
N ASP A 21 -3.98 8.48 36.90
CA ASP A 21 -3.60 8.40 35.50
C ASP A 21 -2.16 7.94 35.37
N VAL A 22 -1.93 7.09 34.36
CA VAL A 22 -0.61 6.55 34.00
C VAL A 22 -0.29 6.84 32.56
N SER A 23 0.96 7.21 32.29
CA SER A 23 1.46 7.37 30.93
C SER A 23 2.16 6.08 30.50
N LEU A 24 1.52 5.31 29.63
CA LEU A 24 1.97 3.97 29.21
C LEU A 24 3.06 4.05 28.13
N ASN A 25 4.04 3.16 28.26
CA ASN A 25 5.15 2.98 27.32
C ASN A 25 5.18 1.53 26.82
N THR A 26 4.35 1.21 25.86
CA THR A 26 4.32 -0.10 25.17
C THR A 26 5.32 -0.12 24.00
N ILE A 27 5.54 -1.30 23.40
CA ILE A 27 6.31 -1.42 22.15
C ILE A 27 5.60 -0.58 21.08
N MET A 28 6.34 0.32 20.43
CA MET A 28 5.85 1.16 19.34
C MET A 28 6.73 0.98 18.10
N VAL A 29 6.11 0.82 16.93
CA VAL A 29 6.78 0.72 15.64
C VAL A 29 6.65 2.02 14.87
N ASP A 30 5.40 2.46 14.59
CA ASP A 30 5.15 3.68 13.82
C ASP A 30 4.74 4.88 14.69
N GLY A 31 4.21 4.66 15.88
CA GLY A 31 3.78 5.72 16.80
C GLY A 31 2.57 6.54 16.32
N THR A 32 1.99 6.23 15.16
CA THR A 32 0.88 6.98 14.53
C THR A 32 -0.43 6.18 14.46
N GLY A 33 -0.44 4.94 14.96
CA GLY A 33 -1.61 4.05 14.95
C GLY A 33 -1.77 3.22 13.68
N MET A 34 -0.77 3.21 12.81
CA MET A 34 -0.83 2.47 11.54
C MET A 34 -0.57 0.96 11.73
N CYS A 35 0.34 0.58 12.64
CA CYS A 35 0.75 -0.82 12.80
C CYS A 35 -0.07 -1.60 13.84
N GLY A 36 -0.47 -0.97 14.94
CA GLY A 36 -1.18 -1.62 16.05
C GLY A 36 -0.27 -2.43 17.00
N ALA A 37 1.04 -2.28 16.92
CA ALA A 37 1.99 -2.93 17.83
C ALA A 37 1.78 -2.52 19.29
N CYS A 38 1.43 -1.26 19.54
CA CYS A 38 1.20 -0.66 20.86
C CYS A 38 -0.16 -0.98 21.49
N ARG A 39 -0.93 -1.92 20.92
CA ARG A 39 -2.27 -2.24 21.45
C ARG A 39 -2.21 -2.88 22.83
N LEU A 40 -3.19 -2.57 23.65
CA LEU A 40 -3.33 -3.04 25.02
C LEU A 40 -4.80 -3.06 25.43
N THR A 41 -5.19 -4.00 26.31
CA THR A 41 -6.53 -4.04 26.88
C THR A 41 -6.66 -3.01 28.01
N ILE A 42 -7.60 -2.07 27.86
CA ILE A 42 -7.91 -1.02 28.84
C ILE A 42 -9.43 -0.98 29.01
N GLY A 43 -9.91 -1.24 30.23
CA GLY A 43 -11.34 -1.32 30.52
C GLY A 43 -12.06 -2.40 29.68
N GLY A 44 -11.40 -3.53 29.42
CA GLY A 44 -11.94 -4.65 28.63
C GLY A 44 -12.02 -4.39 27.13
N LYS A 45 -11.36 -3.33 26.63
CA LYS A 45 -11.33 -2.99 25.20
C LYS A 45 -9.90 -2.81 24.71
N THR A 46 -9.61 -3.30 23.50
CA THR A 46 -8.32 -3.04 22.86
C THR A 46 -8.19 -1.55 22.53
N LYS A 47 -7.10 -0.94 23.00
CA LYS A 47 -6.70 0.45 22.77
C LYS A 47 -5.31 0.50 22.14
N PHE A 48 -5.06 1.53 21.33
CA PHE A 48 -3.76 1.80 20.72
C PHE A 48 -3.09 2.94 21.50
N VAL A 49 -2.06 2.63 22.27
CA VAL A 49 -1.45 3.59 23.20
C VAL A 49 -0.96 4.87 22.51
N CYS A 50 -0.43 4.75 21.29
CA CYS A 50 0.08 5.91 20.53
C CYS A 50 -0.99 6.91 20.07
N ILE A 51 -2.26 6.49 19.88
CA ILE A 51 -3.33 7.38 19.37
C ILE A 51 -4.51 7.55 20.35
N ASP A 52 -4.78 6.56 21.22
CA ASP A 52 -5.82 6.63 22.23
C ASP A 52 -5.31 7.21 23.55
N GLY A 53 -3.98 7.18 23.79
CA GLY A 53 -3.28 7.66 24.97
C GLY A 53 -2.24 8.72 24.64
N PRO A 54 -1.09 8.71 25.31
CA PRO A 54 -0.51 7.65 26.17
C PRO A 54 -1.06 7.58 27.60
N GLU A 55 -1.89 8.52 28.01
CA GLU A 55 -2.42 8.63 29.36
C GLU A 55 -3.74 7.91 29.51
N PHE A 56 -3.86 7.07 30.55
CA PHE A 56 -5.02 6.26 30.83
C PHE A 56 -5.25 6.10 32.34
N ASP A 57 -6.51 5.88 32.74
CA ASP A 57 -6.83 5.45 34.10
C ASP A 57 -6.13 4.11 34.40
N GLY A 58 -5.18 4.15 35.32
CA GLY A 58 -4.37 3.00 35.71
C GLY A 58 -5.15 1.85 36.32
N ALA A 59 -6.38 2.11 36.83
CA ALA A 59 -7.29 1.10 37.35
C ALA A 59 -7.88 0.21 36.25
N LEU A 60 -7.91 0.68 35.01
CA LEU A 60 -8.49 0.00 33.86
C LEU A 60 -7.47 -0.77 33.02
N VAL A 61 -6.16 -0.57 33.26
CA VAL A 61 -5.08 -1.18 32.50
C VAL A 61 -4.93 -2.67 32.84
N ASP A 62 -4.90 -3.53 31.82
CA ASP A 62 -4.46 -4.91 31.99
C ASP A 62 -2.92 -4.97 32.07
N TRP A 63 -2.42 -4.87 33.29
CA TRP A 63 -0.98 -4.87 33.56
C TRP A 63 -0.28 -6.17 33.22
N ASP A 64 -0.97 -7.31 33.35
CA ASP A 64 -0.37 -8.62 33.09
C ASP A 64 -0.22 -8.84 31.58
N GLU A 65 -1.21 -8.44 30.78
CA GLU A 65 -1.09 -8.39 29.33
C GLU A 65 0.03 -7.45 28.90
N MET A 66 0.12 -6.24 29.48
CA MET A 66 1.17 -5.27 29.17
C MET A 66 2.57 -5.86 29.37
N PHE A 67 2.84 -6.50 30.51
CA PHE A 67 4.16 -7.08 30.77
C PHE A 67 4.50 -8.23 29.82
N LYS A 68 3.53 -9.09 29.50
CA LYS A 68 3.73 -10.15 28.53
C LYS A 68 4.09 -9.58 27.14
N ARG A 69 3.34 -8.60 26.65
CA ARG A 69 3.57 -7.98 25.36
C ARG A 69 4.91 -7.23 25.30
N MET A 70 5.30 -6.53 26.35
CA MET A 70 6.62 -5.89 26.44
C MET A 70 7.77 -6.90 26.36
N GLY A 71 7.54 -8.15 26.75
CA GLY A 71 8.52 -9.22 26.65
C GLY A 71 8.61 -9.89 25.26
N THR A 72 7.85 -9.45 24.26
CA THR A 72 7.76 -10.09 22.93
C THR A 72 9.14 -10.29 22.28
N PHE A 73 10.05 -9.35 22.39
CA PHE A 73 11.38 -9.39 21.77
C PHE A 73 12.51 -9.53 22.78
N LYS A 74 12.21 -9.82 24.06
CA LYS A 74 13.21 -9.87 25.14
C LYS A 74 14.41 -10.76 24.84
N ARG A 75 14.19 -11.89 24.14
CA ARG A 75 15.28 -12.80 23.76
C ARG A 75 16.17 -12.16 22.70
N ALA A 76 15.59 -11.60 21.64
CA ALA A 76 16.36 -10.90 20.62
C ALA A 76 17.15 -9.72 21.21
N GLU A 77 16.54 -8.93 22.10
CA GLU A 77 17.20 -7.83 22.82
C GLU A 77 18.37 -8.32 23.67
N GLN A 78 18.27 -9.49 24.31
CA GLN A 78 19.34 -10.09 25.09
C GLN A 78 20.48 -10.62 24.21
N ASP A 79 20.15 -11.28 23.11
CA ASP A 79 21.12 -11.81 22.15
C ASP A 79 21.91 -10.66 21.51
N GLU A 80 21.25 -9.56 21.11
CA GLU A 80 21.89 -8.35 20.57
C GLU A 80 22.73 -7.60 21.62
N MET A 81 22.27 -7.53 22.86
CA MET A 81 23.07 -6.91 23.93
C MET A 81 24.36 -7.70 24.18
N ALA A 82 24.29 -9.04 24.22
CA ALA A 82 25.47 -9.87 24.36
C ALA A 82 26.47 -9.69 23.20
N HIS A 83 25.93 -9.63 21.97
CA HIS A 83 26.75 -9.37 20.78
C HIS A 83 27.37 -7.97 20.80
N PHE A 84 26.63 -6.94 21.23
CA PHE A 84 27.15 -5.60 21.41
C PHE A 84 28.27 -5.53 22.46
N GLU A 85 28.08 -6.20 23.61
CA GLU A 85 29.09 -6.25 24.68
C GLU A 85 30.39 -6.96 24.23
N GLU A 86 30.30 -8.04 23.42
CA GLU A 86 31.44 -8.73 22.82
C GLU A 86 32.21 -7.85 21.81
N HIS A 87 31.54 -6.96 21.10
CA HIS A 87 32.12 -6.16 20.01
C HIS A 87 32.29 -4.68 20.37
N LEU A 88 32.07 -4.29 21.63
CA LEU A 88 32.16 -2.90 22.07
C LEU A 88 33.50 -2.23 21.76
N GLU A 89 34.61 -3.00 21.78
CA GLU A 89 35.95 -2.50 21.47
C GLU A 89 36.17 -2.27 19.96
N THR A 90 35.45 -2.99 19.09
CA THR A 90 35.57 -2.87 17.63
C THR A 90 34.67 -1.77 17.05
N VAL A 91 33.47 -1.53 17.60
CA VAL A 91 32.53 -0.48 17.14
C VAL A 91 33.09 0.93 17.30
N VAL A 92 34.00 1.16 18.22
CA VAL A 92 34.64 2.47 18.44
C VAL A 92 35.69 2.82 17.37
N SER A 93 36.15 1.82 16.58
CA SER A 93 37.24 1.98 15.59
C SER A 93 36.75 2.17 14.14
N ASP A 94 35.55 1.76 13.78
CA ASP A 94 35.11 1.67 12.38
C ASP A 94 33.93 2.60 12.06
N GLY A 95 34.14 3.91 12.24
CA GLY A 95 33.22 4.95 11.82
C GLY A 95 33.37 5.33 10.34
N GLU A 96 33.30 4.37 9.41
CA GLU A 96 33.14 4.68 7.99
C GLU A 96 31.78 4.17 7.48
N ALA A 97 30.93 5.16 7.13
CA ALA A 97 29.66 4.91 6.44
C ALA A 97 29.95 4.21 5.10
N GLY A 98 29.43 3.00 4.94
CA GLY A 98 29.51 2.28 3.69
C GLY A 98 28.80 3.02 2.57
N GLU A 99 29.52 3.57 1.62
CA GLU A 99 28.97 4.06 0.37
C GLU A 99 28.27 2.90 -0.37
N GLY A 100 26.97 3.04 -0.58
CA GLY A 100 26.20 2.11 -1.38
C GLY A 100 26.79 2.02 -2.79
N LYS A 101 27.27 0.84 -3.20
CA LYS A 101 27.73 0.59 -4.56
C LYS A 101 26.59 0.84 -5.53
N ALA A 102 26.73 1.89 -6.33
CA ALA A 102 25.91 2.11 -7.51
C ALA A 102 26.02 0.87 -8.42
N MET A 103 24.88 0.29 -8.79
CA MET A 103 24.87 -0.79 -9.77
C MET A 103 25.38 -0.26 -11.14
N PRO A 104 26.07 -1.10 -11.92
CA PRO A 104 26.52 -0.69 -13.26
C PRO A 104 25.31 -0.29 -14.09
N ALA A 105 25.38 0.89 -14.68
CA ALA A 105 24.43 1.34 -15.69
C ALA A 105 24.39 0.29 -16.79
N GLY A 106 23.19 -0.27 -17.06
CA GLY A 106 22.97 -1.10 -18.24
C GLY A 106 23.42 -0.33 -19.48
N GLU A 107 23.90 -1.03 -20.49
CA GLU A 107 24.32 -0.45 -21.76
C GLU A 107 23.25 0.56 -22.22
N ALA A 108 23.64 1.82 -22.37
CA ALA A 108 22.75 2.90 -22.78
C ALA A 108 22.12 2.51 -24.11
N MET A 109 20.82 2.28 -24.12
CA MET A 109 20.11 2.04 -25.38
C MET A 109 20.09 3.36 -26.16
N ASP A 110 20.63 3.31 -27.37
CA ASP A 110 20.71 4.46 -28.29
C ASP A 110 19.29 4.80 -28.80
N VAL A 111 18.50 5.46 -27.97
CA VAL A 111 17.11 5.84 -28.28
C VAL A 111 16.98 7.33 -28.03
N ALA A 112 16.82 8.10 -29.10
CA ALA A 112 16.55 9.52 -29.01
C ALA A 112 15.20 9.76 -28.28
N PRO A 113 15.12 10.76 -27.36
CA PRO A 113 13.85 11.20 -26.80
C PRO A 113 12.87 11.57 -27.92
N THR A 114 11.57 11.32 -27.70
CA THR A 114 10.57 11.76 -28.68
C THR A 114 10.28 13.24 -28.50
N ASP A 115 10.53 14.02 -29.56
CA ASP A 115 10.16 15.44 -29.63
C ASP A 115 8.72 15.66 -30.08
N GLU A 116 8.01 14.58 -30.45
CA GLU A 116 6.62 14.68 -30.88
C GLU A 116 5.73 15.25 -29.75
N PRO A 117 4.94 16.30 -30.04
CA PRO A 117 4.04 16.90 -29.06
C PRO A 117 2.89 15.95 -28.69
N LEU A 118 2.34 16.12 -27.50
CA LEU A 118 1.36 15.19 -26.91
C LEU A 118 0.08 15.09 -27.76
N ASP A 119 -0.38 16.19 -28.34
CA ASP A 119 -1.55 16.23 -29.21
C ASP A 119 -1.36 15.35 -30.47
N VAL A 120 -0.16 15.32 -31.05
CA VAL A 120 0.17 14.41 -32.16
C VAL A 120 0.21 12.95 -31.70
N LEU A 121 0.74 12.68 -30.49
CA LEU A 121 0.82 11.33 -29.93
C LEU A 121 -0.56 10.75 -29.59
N THR A 122 -1.51 11.60 -29.28
CA THR A 122 -2.87 11.20 -28.84
C THR A 122 -3.92 11.35 -29.94
N ASP A 123 -3.63 12.06 -31.03
CA ASP A 123 -4.59 12.19 -32.13
C ASP A 123 -4.90 10.86 -32.81
N ARG A 124 -6.15 10.41 -32.64
CA ARG A 124 -6.62 9.20 -33.29
C ARG A 124 -6.61 9.29 -34.82
N ASN A 125 -6.63 10.51 -35.39
CA ASN A 125 -6.69 10.77 -36.83
C ASN A 125 -5.32 11.09 -37.43
N ALA A 126 -4.24 11.07 -36.63
CA ALA A 126 -2.87 11.18 -37.15
C ALA A 126 -2.59 10.11 -38.22
N GLU A 127 -1.87 10.48 -39.27
CA GLU A 127 -1.61 9.58 -40.41
C GLU A 127 -0.91 8.28 -40.01
N TRP A 128 0.07 8.37 -39.09
CA TRP A 128 0.74 7.19 -38.56
C TRP A 128 -0.25 6.20 -37.92
N ARG A 129 -1.26 6.72 -37.22
CA ARG A 129 -2.24 5.89 -36.47
C ARG A 129 -3.33 5.32 -37.39
N LYS A 130 -3.72 6.08 -38.43
CA LYS A 130 -4.58 5.55 -39.51
C LYS A 130 -3.88 4.42 -40.26
N SER A 131 -2.59 4.57 -40.57
CA SER A 131 -1.79 3.54 -41.24
C SER A 131 -1.72 2.26 -40.41
N LEU A 132 -1.51 2.34 -39.08
CA LEU A 132 -1.54 1.17 -38.21
C LEU A 132 -2.90 0.46 -38.22
N ARG A 133 -4.01 1.23 -38.21
CA ARG A 133 -5.35 0.61 -38.32
C ARG A 133 -5.56 -0.08 -39.67
N ALA A 134 -5.07 0.49 -40.74
CA ALA A 134 -5.21 -0.04 -42.09
C ALA A 134 -4.31 -1.26 -42.34
N SER A 135 -3.14 -1.36 -41.66
CA SER A 135 -2.17 -2.42 -41.86
C SER A 135 -2.65 -3.82 -41.45
N MET A 136 -3.67 -3.91 -40.56
CA MET A 136 -4.17 -5.20 -40.04
C MET A 136 -5.67 -5.07 -39.73
N LYS A 137 -6.44 -6.04 -40.26
CA LYS A 137 -7.90 -6.09 -40.04
C LYS A 137 -8.24 -6.43 -38.58
N PRO A 138 -9.38 -6.00 -38.04
CA PRO A 138 -9.80 -6.33 -36.66
C PRO A 138 -9.76 -7.83 -36.35
N LYS A 139 -10.19 -8.69 -37.28
CA LYS A 139 -10.18 -10.15 -37.10
C LYS A 139 -8.76 -10.71 -36.98
N GLU A 140 -7.80 -10.13 -37.69
CA GLU A 140 -6.39 -10.53 -37.59
C GLU A 140 -5.80 -10.12 -36.25
N ARG A 141 -6.17 -8.93 -35.74
CA ARG A 141 -5.73 -8.42 -34.42
C ARG A 141 -6.29 -9.27 -33.27
N THR A 142 -7.55 -9.67 -33.35
CA THR A 142 -8.19 -10.50 -32.31
C THR A 142 -7.70 -11.95 -32.34
N ALA A 143 -7.17 -12.44 -33.47
CA ALA A 143 -6.59 -13.77 -33.59
C ALA A 143 -5.19 -13.89 -32.95
N ILE A 144 -4.54 -12.77 -32.62
CA ILE A 144 -3.25 -12.80 -31.91
C ILE A 144 -3.50 -13.26 -30.47
N GLU A 145 -2.79 -14.29 -30.03
CA GLU A 145 -2.86 -14.78 -28.65
C GLU A 145 -2.35 -13.72 -27.66
N ARG A 146 -3.02 -13.61 -26.50
CA ARG A 146 -2.57 -12.75 -25.42
C ARG A 146 -1.22 -13.22 -24.90
N VAL A 147 -0.27 -12.31 -24.73
CA VAL A 147 1.04 -12.62 -24.15
C VAL A 147 0.91 -13.08 -22.71
N VAL A 148 1.77 -14.01 -22.33
CA VAL A 148 1.91 -14.48 -20.94
C VAL A 148 3.08 -13.74 -20.31
N MET A 149 2.87 -13.16 -19.11
CA MET A 149 3.93 -12.50 -18.37
C MET A 149 5.01 -13.51 -17.99
N PRO A 150 6.29 -13.26 -18.32
CA PRO A 150 7.39 -14.06 -17.81
C PRO A 150 7.51 -13.90 -16.29
N GLU A 151 7.59 -15.02 -15.60
CA GLU A 151 7.62 -15.07 -14.13
C GLU A 151 8.81 -15.91 -13.65
N LEU A 152 9.31 -15.62 -12.43
CA LEU A 152 10.25 -16.49 -11.76
C LEU A 152 9.60 -17.85 -11.44
N ALA A 153 10.36 -18.92 -11.51
CA ALA A 153 9.87 -20.26 -11.14
C ALA A 153 9.42 -20.30 -9.66
N PRO A 154 8.31 -20.97 -9.33
CA PRO A 154 7.75 -21.00 -7.98
C PRO A 154 8.75 -21.41 -6.90
N GLU A 155 9.57 -22.42 -7.17
CA GLU A 155 10.60 -22.93 -6.25
C GLU A 155 11.71 -21.92 -5.98
N TYR A 156 12.01 -21.07 -6.97
CA TYR A 156 12.98 -20.00 -6.81
C TYR A 156 12.39 -18.78 -6.11
N ARG A 157 11.14 -18.40 -6.40
CA ARG A 157 10.46 -17.23 -5.78
C ARG A 157 10.52 -17.26 -4.25
N ILE A 158 10.36 -18.44 -3.65
CA ILE A 158 10.32 -18.61 -2.19
C ILE A 158 11.69 -18.49 -1.53
N THR A 159 12.78 -18.49 -2.30
CA THR A 159 14.15 -18.36 -1.78
C THR A 159 14.64 -16.90 -1.77
N THR A 160 13.93 -16.00 -2.45
CA THR A 160 14.29 -14.58 -2.52
C THR A 160 13.10 -13.68 -2.19
N ARG A 161 13.33 -12.61 -1.42
CA ARG A 161 12.32 -11.61 -1.10
C ARG A 161 12.52 -10.28 -1.84
N TYR A 162 13.67 -10.11 -2.48
CA TYR A 162 14.05 -8.86 -3.15
C TYR A 162 13.85 -8.88 -4.66
N GLU A 163 13.74 -10.07 -5.26
CA GLU A 163 13.54 -10.17 -6.70
C GLU A 163 12.06 -10.12 -7.06
N GLU A 164 11.74 -9.23 -7.99
CA GLU A 164 10.38 -9.12 -8.54
C GLU A 164 9.98 -10.40 -9.27
N VAL A 165 8.82 -10.96 -8.92
CA VAL A 165 8.29 -12.23 -9.48
C VAL A 165 8.02 -12.10 -10.96
N ASN A 166 7.30 -11.06 -11.36
CA ASN A 166 7.01 -10.75 -12.76
C ASN A 166 8.22 -10.09 -13.41
N LYS A 167 8.71 -10.62 -14.53
CA LYS A 167 9.94 -10.13 -15.17
C LYS A 167 9.72 -9.02 -16.21
N GLY A 168 8.45 -8.68 -16.50
CA GLY A 168 8.13 -7.72 -17.55
C GLY A 168 8.11 -8.34 -18.95
N LEU A 169 7.63 -7.60 -19.93
CA LEU A 169 7.60 -8.01 -21.33
C LEU A 169 8.91 -7.66 -22.05
N THR A 170 9.34 -8.51 -22.97
CA THR A 170 10.35 -8.10 -23.96
C THR A 170 9.76 -7.12 -24.98
N LYS A 171 10.62 -6.45 -25.78
CA LYS A 171 10.17 -5.56 -26.85
C LYS A 171 9.26 -6.28 -27.84
N GLU A 172 9.62 -7.50 -28.22
CA GLU A 172 8.88 -8.32 -29.18
C GLU A 172 7.50 -8.70 -28.62
N MET A 173 7.44 -9.10 -27.34
CA MET A 173 6.18 -9.42 -26.66
C MET A 173 5.28 -8.19 -26.57
N ALA A 174 5.84 -7.04 -26.20
CA ALA A 174 5.08 -5.79 -26.10
C ALA A 174 4.53 -5.35 -27.47
N LEU A 175 5.32 -5.44 -28.54
CA LEU A 175 4.88 -5.16 -29.89
C LEU A 175 3.75 -6.10 -30.34
N MET A 176 3.86 -7.40 -30.04
CA MET A 176 2.83 -8.39 -30.36
C MET A 176 1.52 -8.11 -29.63
N GLU A 177 1.60 -7.86 -28.32
CA GLU A 177 0.42 -7.55 -27.51
C GLU A 177 -0.23 -6.22 -27.91
N ALA A 178 0.56 -5.19 -28.22
CA ALA A 178 0.05 -3.90 -28.67
C ALA A 178 -0.75 -3.99 -29.98
N LYS A 179 -0.38 -4.90 -30.91
CA LYS A 179 -1.11 -5.15 -32.15
C LYS A 179 -2.54 -5.66 -31.91
N ARG A 180 -2.81 -6.29 -30.79
CA ARG A 180 -4.16 -6.76 -30.42
C ARG A 180 -5.14 -5.61 -30.25
N CYS A 181 -4.69 -4.42 -29.84
CA CYS A 181 -5.57 -3.29 -29.61
C CYS A 181 -6.25 -2.82 -30.91
N LEU A 182 -7.61 -2.76 -30.89
CA LEU A 182 -8.43 -2.37 -32.04
C LEU A 182 -8.50 -0.85 -32.25
N ASP A 183 -7.90 -0.04 -31.37
CA ASP A 183 -7.97 1.42 -31.43
C ASP A 183 -9.41 1.95 -31.52
N CYS A 184 -10.25 1.56 -30.57
CA CYS A 184 -11.67 1.83 -30.58
C CYS A 184 -11.99 3.33 -30.65
N ALA A 185 -13.03 3.71 -31.39
CA ALA A 185 -13.49 5.11 -31.45
C ALA A 185 -14.09 5.59 -30.12
N LYS A 186 -14.69 4.67 -29.36
CA LYS A 186 -15.19 4.89 -27.99
C LYS A 186 -14.53 3.87 -27.07
N PRO A 187 -13.34 4.17 -26.51
CA PRO A 187 -12.56 3.22 -25.77
C PRO A 187 -13.06 3.05 -24.34
N THR A 188 -13.92 2.07 -24.10
CA THR A 188 -14.48 1.78 -22.76
C THR A 188 -13.42 1.41 -21.73
N CYS A 189 -12.24 0.95 -22.16
CA CYS A 189 -11.10 0.72 -21.27
C CYS A 189 -10.62 2.00 -20.58
N VAL A 190 -10.70 3.17 -21.25
CA VAL A 190 -10.37 4.48 -20.65
C VAL A 190 -11.33 4.81 -19.50
N GLU A 191 -12.65 4.57 -19.70
CA GLU A 191 -13.66 4.76 -18.65
C GLU A 191 -13.44 3.81 -17.45
N GLY A 192 -12.78 2.66 -17.68
CA GLY A 192 -12.41 1.70 -16.65
C GLY A 192 -11.18 2.11 -15.84
N CYS A 193 -10.44 3.14 -16.28
CA CYS A 193 -9.26 3.65 -15.59
C CYS A 193 -9.61 4.87 -14.72
N PRO A 194 -9.43 4.79 -13.39
CA PRO A 194 -9.76 5.90 -12.48
C PRO A 194 -9.02 7.22 -12.73
N VAL A 195 -7.87 7.17 -13.41
CA VAL A 195 -7.10 8.36 -13.82
C VAL A 195 -7.24 8.70 -15.30
N ASN A 196 -8.12 8.00 -16.01
CA ASN A 196 -8.44 8.22 -17.43
C ASN A 196 -7.21 8.24 -18.34
N ILE A 197 -6.33 7.24 -18.21
CA ILE A 197 -5.20 7.06 -19.14
C ILE A 197 -5.76 6.88 -20.56
N ASP A 198 -5.19 7.61 -21.53
CA ASP A 198 -5.49 7.39 -22.95
C ASP A 198 -4.85 6.07 -23.43
N ILE A 199 -5.54 4.96 -23.06
CA ILE A 199 -5.05 3.61 -23.27
C ILE A 199 -4.80 3.31 -24.75
N PRO A 200 -5.71 3.60 -25.70
CA PRO A 200 -5.43 3.34 -27.10
C PRO A 200 -4.20 4.10 -27.60
N SER A 201 -3.98 5.31 -27.14
CA SER A 201 -2.85 6.13 -27.62
C SER A 201 -1.51 5.60 -27.16
N PHE A 202 -1.33 5.24 -25.88
CA PHE A 202 -0.06 4.68 -25.46
C PHE A 202 0.19 3.29 -26.08
N VAL A 203 -0.84 2.46 -26.20
CA VAL A 203 -0.73 1.14 -26.84
C VAL A 203 -0.35 1.26 -28.32
N LYS A 204 -0.93 2.20 -29.05
CA LYS A 204 -0.58 2.44 -30.46
C LYS A 204 0.82 3.00 -30.65
N ASN A 205 1.31 3.81 -29.69
CA ASN A 205 2.72 4.24 -29.69
C ASN A 205 3.67 3.05 -29.46
N ILE A 206 3.31 2.09 -28.61
CA ILE A 206 4.07 0.83 -28.49
C ILE A 206 4.04 0.05 -29.82
N GLU A 207 2.86 -0.11 -30.43
CA GLU A 207 2.73 -0.85 -31.71
C GLU A 207 3.61 -0.30 -32.82
N ARG A 208 3.83 1.02 -32.89
CA ARG A 208 4.75 1.64 -33.86
C ARG A 208 6.21 1.66 -33.42
N GLY A 209 6.54 1.06 -32.28
CA GLY A 209 7.91 1.01 -31.74
C GLY A 209 8.37 2.28 -31.03
N GLN A 210 7.48 3.25 -30.79
CA GLN A 210 7.80 4.49 -30.11
C GLN A 210 7.52 4.38 -28.60
N PHE A 211 8.40 3.67 -27.88
CA PHE A 211 8.17 3.30 -26.49
C PHE A 211 8.26 4.50 -25.54
N LEU A 212 9.16 5.45 -25.79
CA LEU A 212 9.25 6.69 -25.01
C LEU A 212 8.03 7.60 -25.23
N ALA A 213 7.48 7.61 -26.45
CA ALA A 213 6.22 8.30 -26.74
C ALA A 213 5.05 7.68 -25.96
N ALA A 214 5.01 6.35 -25.82
CA ALA A 214 4.02 5.66 -24.99
C ALA A 214 4.13 6.09 -23.52
N ALA A 215 5.34 6.16 -22.96
CA ALA A 215 5.58 6.64 -21.59
C ALA A 215 5.15 8.11 -21.40
N LYS A 216 5.42 8.98 -22.38
CA LYS A 216 4.95 10.38 -22.36
C LYS A 216 3.43 10.48 -22.32
N VAL A 217 2.70 9.65 -23.07
CA VAL A 217 1.22 9.56 -23.02
C VAL A 217 0.74 9.10 -21.65
N LEU A 218 1.35 8.08 -21.05
CA LEU A 218 1.01 7.60 -19.72
C LEU A 218 1.16 8.70 -18.66
N LYS A 219 2.28 9.41 -18.66
CA LYS A 219 2.60 10.46 -17.68
C LYS A 219 1.72 11.71 -17.78
N ASN A 220 0.98 11.88 -18.88
CA ASN A 220 0.02 12.97 -18.99
C ASN A 220 -1.06 12.89 -17.89
N THR A 221 -1.53 11.69 -17.57
CA THR A 221 -2.61 11.50 -16.60
C THR A 221 -2.23 10.62 -15.41
N SER A 222 -1.14 9.86 -15.45
CA SER A 222 -0.65 9.04 -14.36
C SER A 222 0.65 9.62 -13.78
N ALA A 223 0.69 9.85 -12.48
CA ALA A 223 1.91 10.25 -11.78
C ALA A 223 2.82 9.05 -11.45
N LEU A 224 2.29 7.82 -11.48
CA LEU A 224 2.96 6.61 -11.02
C LEU A 224 2.74 5.43 -12.00
N PRO A 225 3.07 5.57 -13.30
CA PRO A 225 2.75 4.53 -14.29
C PRO A 225 3.49 3.22 -14.04
N ALA A 226 4.74 3.24 -13.58
CA ALA A 226 5.50 2.03 -13.27
C ALA A 226 4.92 1.25 -12.08
N VAL A 227 4.34 1.95 -11.12
CA VAL A 227 3.60 1.35 -9.99
C VAL A 227 2.27 0.76 -10.47
N CYS A 228 1.48 1.53 -11.23
CA CYS A 228 0.16 1.11 -11.70
C CYS A 228 0.23 -0.13 -12.58
N GLY A 229 1.19 -0.22 -13.48
CA GLY A 229 1.42 -1.40 -14.33
C GLY A 229 1.69 -2.69 -13.53
N ARG A 230 2.20 -2.56 -12.28
CA ARG A 230 2.48 -3.70 -11.38
C ARG A 230 1.33 -4.07 -10.46
N VAL A 231 0.65 -3.08 -9.85
CA VAL A 231 -0.24 -3.33 -8.70
C VAL A 231 -1.73 -3.11 -8.97
N CYS A 232 -2.11 -2.47 -10.08
CA CYS A 232 -3.53 -2.29 -10.41
C CYS A 232 -4.22 -3.65 -10.62
N PRO A 233 -5.45 -3.84 -10.13
CA PRO A 233 -6.28 -4.99 -10.49
C PRO A 233 -6.92 -4.76 -11.86
N GLN A 234 -6.11 -4.79 -12.92
CA GLN A 234 -6.51 -4.46 -14.29
C GLN A 234 -7.69 -5.32 -14.76
N GLU A 235 -7.73 -6.59 -14.33
CA GLU A 235 -8.82 -7.54 -14.61
C GLU A 235 -10.19 -7.10 -14.05
N LYS A 236 -10.20 -6.16 -13.10
CA LYS A 236 -11.42 -5.57 -12.52
C LYS A 236 -11.66 -4.11 -12.97
N GLN A 237 -10.73 -3.53 -13.72
CA GLN A 237 -10.72 -2.12 -14.13
C GLN A 237 -10.66 -1.99 -15.65
N CYS A 238 -9.56 -1.47 -16.21
CA CYS A 238 -9.41 -1.20 -17.65
C CYS A 238 -9.58 -2.44 -18.53
N GLU A 239 -8.98 -3.57 -18.16
CA GLU A 239 -9.07 -4.83 -18.92
C GLU A 239 -10.48 -5.41 -18.89
N SER A 240 -11.23 -5.29 -17.75
CA SER A 240 -12.62 -5.74 -17.67
C SER A 240 -13.56 -4.99 -18.63
N ARG A 241 -13.13 -3.85 -19.14
CA ARG A 241 -13.88 -3.02 -20.10
C ARG A 241 -13.40 -3.17 -21.55
N CYS A 242 -12.39 -4.04 -21.80
CA CYS A 242 -11.87 -4.24 -23.15
C CYS A 242 -12.92 -4.86 -24.07
N ILE A 243 -13.01 -4.34 -25.30
CA ILE A 243 -13.97 -4.81 -26.30
C ILE A 243 -13.77 -6.29 -26.67
N HIS A 244 -12.56 -6.83 -26.55
CA HIS A 244 -12.25 -8.22 -26.79
C HIS A 244 -13.12 -9.18 -25.98
N LEU A 245 -13.44 -8.83 -24.74
CA LEU A 245 -14.31 -9.64 -23.87
C LEU A 245 -15.73 -9.83 -24.46
N LYS A 246 -16.24 -8.84 -25.22
CA LYS A 246 -17.54 -8.95 -25.91
C LYS A 246 -17.48 -9.90 -27.11
N MET A 247 -16.29 -10.26 -27.55
CA MET A 247 -16.06 -11.20 -28.65
C MET A 247 -15.62 -12.58 -28.12
N ASN A 248 -15.71 -12.81 -26.82
CA ASN A 248 -15.20 -13.98 -26.09
C ASN A 248 -13.69 -14.21 -26.27
N GLU A 249 -12.94 -13.13 -26.48
CA GLU A 249 -11.49 -13.15 -26.57
C GLU A 249 -10.86 -12.51 -25.32
N PRO A 250 -9.66 -12.94 -24.90
CA PRO A 250 -8.96 -12.33 -23.79
C PRO A 250 -8.71 -10.84 -24.02
N ALA A 251 -8.92 -10.02 -23.01
CA ALA A 251 -8.61 -8.58 -23.04
C ALA A 251 -7.15 -8.33 -23.48
N VAL A 252 -6.88 -7.15 -24.03
CA VAL A 252 -5.50 -6.68 -24.21
C VAL A 252 -4.85 -6.55 -22.84
N ALA A 253 -3.59 -6.99 -22.70
CA ALA A 253 -2.82 -6.94 -21.46
C ALA A 253 -2.34 -5.51 -21.16
N ILE A 254 -3.30 -4.64 -20.84
CA ILE A 254 -3.08 -3.19 -20.71
C ILE A 254 -2.07 -2.88 -19.63
N GLY A 255 -2.18 -3.52 -18.46
CA GLY A 255 -1.26 -3.31 -17.35
C GLY A 255 0.17 -3.78 -17.66
N TYR A 256 0.33 -4.86 -18.41
CA TYR A 256 1.66 -5.33 -18.84
C TYR A 256 2.31 -4.34 -19.81
N LEU A 257 1.53 -3.76 -20.72
CA LEU A 257 2.01 -2.74 -21.66
C LEU A 257 2.31 -1.41 -20.95
N GLU A 258 1.51 -1.01 -19.95
CA GLU A 258 1.77 0.17 -19.10
C GLU A 258 3.11 0.00 -18.37
N ARG A 259 3.31 -1.15 -17.71
CA ARG A 259 4.57 -1.50 -17.06
C ARG A 259 5.74 -1.46 -18.05
N PHE A 260 5.59 -2.10 -19.21
CA PHE A 260 6.63 -2.15 -20.23
C PHE A 260 7.09 -0.73 -20.65
N ALA A 261 6.17 0.17 -20.96
CA ALA A 261 6.50 1.52 -21.38
C ALA A 261 7.22 2.31 -20.28
N ALA A 262 6.77 2.21 -19.04
CA ALA A 262 7.38 2.86 -17.90
C ALA A 262 8.77 2.29 -17.56
N ASP A 263 8.94 0.97 -17.61
CA ASP A 263 10.23 0.32 -17.39
C ASP A 263 11.22 0.64 -18.51
N TYR A 264 10.76 0.65 -19.77
CA TYR A 264 11.58 1.01 -20.91
C TYR A 264 12.14 2.44 -20.80
N GLU A 265 11.30 3.39 -20.41
CA GLU A 265 11.72 4.79 -20.20
C GLU A 265 12.79 4.88 -19.10
N ARG A 266 12.57 4.21 -17.96
CA ARG A 266 13.54 4.17 -16.85
C ARG A 266 14.86 3.54 -17.28
N GLU A 267 14.83 2.39 -17.95
CA GLU A 267 16.02 1.63 -18.35
C GLU A 267 16.81 2.31 -19.48
N SER A 268 16.13 3.10 -20.31
CA SER A 268 16.79 3.91 -21.33
C SER A 268 17.57 5.10 -20.76
N GLY A 269 17.38 5.46 -19.50
CA GLY A 269 17.94 6.66 -18.88
C GLY A 269 17.31 7.98 -19.36
N ASN A 270 16.33 7.92 -20.27
CA ASN A 270 15.66 9.09 -20.88
C ASN A 270 14.35 9.43 -20.16
N MET A 271 14.41 9.57 -18.82
CA MET A 271 13.24 9.92 -18.02
C MET A 271 12.71 11.31 -18.39
N SER A 272 11.52 11.35 -18.97
CA SER A 272 10.85 12.62 -19.29
C SER A 272 10.20 13.23 -18.04
N VAL A 273 10.32 14.55 -17.92
CA VAL A 273 9.52 15.34 -16.96
C VAL A 273 8.34 15.93 -17.73
N PRO A 274 7.11 15.83 -17.23
CA PRO A 274 5.96 16.48 -17.85
C PRO A 274 6.15 18.00 -17.98
N GLU A 275 5.56 18.60 -18.98
CA GLU A 275 5.55 20.04 -19.15
C GLU A 275 4.87 20.72 -17.96
N LEU A 276 5.53 21.75 -17.41
CA LEU A 276 5.05 22.50 -16.24
C LEU A 276 4.59 23.89 -16.67
N ALA A 277 3.43 24.31 -16.16
CA ALA A 277 3.02 25.70 -16.28
C ALA A 277 3.97 26.62 -15.48
N PRO A 278 4.12 27.90 -15.87
CA PRO A 278 4.87 28.88 -15.07
C PRO A 278 4.36 28.94 -13.62
N SER A 279 5.29 29.17 -12.68
CA SER A 279 4.92 29.30 -11.26
C SER A 279 3.88 30.41 -11.05
N ASN A 280 2.83 30.09 -10.30
CA ASN A 280 1.81 31.05 -9.88
C ASN A 280 2.06 31.62 -8.48
N GLY A 281 3.13 31.19 -7.79
CA GLY A 281 3.51 31.63 -6.44
C GLY A 281 2.60 31.16 -5.32
N ILE A 282 1.63 30.29 -5.59
CA ILE A 282 0.68 29.79 -4.60
C ILE A 282 1.17 28.48 -3.99
N LYS A 283 1.27 28.44 -2.65
CA LYS A 283 1.66 27.25 -1.90
C LYS A 283 0.46 26.37 -1.58
N VAL A 284 0.62 25.06 -1.79
CA VAL A 284 -0.35 24.05 -1.40
C VAL A 284 0.32 22.96 -0.58
N ALA A 285 -0.37 22.48 0.47
CA ALA A 285 0.10 21.43 1.36
C ALA A 285 -0.58 20.10 1.03
N VAL A 286 0.19 19.02 1.11
CA VAL A 286 -0.29 17.64 0.96
C VAL A 286 0.05 16.88 2.24
N VAL A 287 -0.95 16.29 2.88
CA VAL A 287 -0.80 15.50 4.10
C VAL A 287 -0.83 14.02 3.75
N GLY A 288 0.32 13.38 3.79
CA GLY A 288 0.54 11.98 3.42
C GLY A 288 1.07 11.81 1.98
N SER A 289 2.14 11.04 1.85
CA SER A 289 2.84 10.74 0.61
C SER A 289 2.40 9.43 -0.06
N GLY A 290 1.24 8.90 0.32
CA GLY A 290 0.64 7.75 -0.36
C GLY A 290 0.17 8.09 -1.79
N PRO A 291 -0.38 7.11 -2.54
CA PRO A 291 -0.76 7.29 -3.95
C PRO A 291 -1.67 8.48 -4.22
N ALA A 292 -2.62 8.80 -3.33
CA ALA A 292 -3.49 9.97 -3.47
C ALA A 292 -2.69 11.28 -3.40
N GLY A 293 -1.82 11.40 -2.38
CA GLY A 293 -0.98 12.58 -2.18
C GLY A 293 0.00 12.79 -3.31
N LEU A 294 0.70 11.74 -3.75
CA LEU A 294 1.65 11.82 -4.87
C LEU A 294 0.96 12.21 -6.19
N SER A 295 -0.21 11.65 -6.46
CA SER A 295 -0.99 12.00 -7.66
C SER A 295 -1.50 13.43 -7.63
N PHE A 296 -2.01 13.90 -6.48
CA PHE A 296 -2.40 15.29 -6.27
C PHE A 296 -1.20 16.24 -6.46
N ALA A 297 -0.06 15.92 -5.83
CA ALA A 297 1.15 16.72 -5.89
C ALA A 297 1.66 16.88 -7.33
N GLY A 298 1.72 15.79 -8.10
CA GLY A 298 2.13 15.84 -9.50
C GLY A 298 1.20 16.68 -10.36
N ASP A 299 -0.11 16.57 -10.19
CA ASP A 299 -1.08 17.35 -10.96
C ASP A 299 -1.08 18.84 -10.57
N MET A 300 -0.82 19.20 -9.30
CA MET A 300 -0.68 20.61 -8.89
C MET A 300 0.64 21.20 -9.36
N ALA A 301 1.73 20.44 -9.30
CA ALA A 301 3.02 20.88 -9.83
C ALA A 301 2.95 21.20 -11.35
N LYS A 302 2.27 20.34 -12.15
CA LYS A 302 2.02 20.62 -13.58
C LYS A 302 1.30 21.96 -13.82
N ARG A 303 0.47 22.39 -12.87
CA ARG A 303 -0.29 23.65 -12.93
C ARG A 303 0.46 24.86 -12.38
N GLY A 304 1.73 24.68 -11.98
CA GLY A 304 2.60 25.78 -11.53
C GLY A 304 2.46 26.16 -10.06
N TYR A 305 1.85 25.29 -9.24
CA TYR A 305 1.78 25.49 -7.79
C TYR A 305 3.08 25.07 -7.09
N ASP A 306 3.39 25.74 -5.97
CA ASP A 306 4.49 25.39 -5.07
C ASP A 306 3.97 24.32 -4.06
N VAL A 307 4.35 23.07 -4.25
CA VAL A 307 3.75 21.92 -3.59
C VAL A 307 4.65 21.35 -2.51
N TYR A 308 4.12 21.23 -1.29
CA TYR A 308 4.81 20.65 -0.13
C TYR A 308 4.06 19.40 0.36
N VAL A 309 4.73 18.26 0.37
CA VAL A 309 4.21 16.97 0.86
C VAL A 309 4.80 16.68 2.23
N PHE A 310 3.94 16.51 3.23
CA PHE A 310 4.31 16.16 4.61
C PHE A 310 4.00 14.68 4.85
N GLU A 311 5.01 13.91 5.21
CA GLU A 311 4.91 12.47 5.49
C GLU A 311 5.24 12.18 6.95
N ALA A 312 4.43 11.34 7.59
CA ALA A 312 4.62 10.95 8.98
C ALA A 312 5.80 9.99 9.18
N LEU A 313 6.06 9.14 8.19
CA LEU A 313 7.14 8.16 8.19
C LEU A 313 8.45 8.77 7.67
N HIS A 314 9.55 8.05 7.85
CA HIS A 314 10.88 8.44 7.35
C HIS A 314 11.06 8.19 5.84
N GLU A 315 10.16 7.43 5.21
CA GLU A 315 10.15 7.11 3.79
C GLU A 315 8.92 7.65 3.07
N ILE A 316 9.10 8.13 1.84
CA ILE A 316 8.02 8.63 0.98
C ILE A 316 7.39 7.46 0.21
N GLY A 317 6.06 7.45 0.08
CA GLY A 317 5.34 6.44 -0.70
C GLY A 317 4.17 5.79 0.04
N GLY A 318 4.10 5.92 1.36
CA GLY A 318 3.05 5.29 2.17
C GLY A 318 2.97 3.79 1.94
N VAL A 319 1.77 3.27 1.65
CA VAL A 319 1.52 1.83 1.45
C VAL A 319 2.39 1.20 0.34
N LEU A 320 2.89 1.99 -0.61
CA LEU A 320 3.78 1.51 -1.67
C LEU A 320 5.11 1.00 -1.11
N LYS A 321 5.57 1.59 0.00
CA LYS A 321 6.82 1.25 0.69
C LYS A 321 6.61 0.31 1.87
N TYR A 322 5.71 0.64 2.80
CA TYR A 322 5.53 -0.18 4.00
C TYR A 322 4.70 -1.44 3.78
N GLY A 323 3.75 -1.42 2.82
CA GLY A 323 2.74 -2.45 2.69
C GLY A 323 2.94 -3.44 1.55
N ILE A 324 3.53 -3.02 0.43
CA ILE A 324 3.70 -3.87 -0.75
C ILE A 324 5.14 -4.41 -0.78
N PRO A 325 5.33 -5.75 -0.75
CA PRO A 325 6.66 -6.34 -0.72
C PRO A 325 7.48 -6.12 -2.00
N GLU A 326 8.81 -6.12 -1.85
CA GLU A 326 9.80 -5.96 -2.93
C GLU A 326 9.58 -6.93 -4.11
N PHE A 327 9.23 -8.18 -3.82
CA PHE A 327 9.00 -9.20 -4.86
C PHE A 327 7.77 -8.91 -5.74
N ARG A 328 6.96 -7.91 -5.38
CA ARG A 328 5.77 -7.46 -6.11
C ARG A 328 5.90 -6.03 -6.63
N LEU A 329 6.48 -5.14 -5.83
CA LEU A 329 6.76 -3.74 -6.18
C LEU A 329 8.12 -3.33 -5.58
N PRO A 330 9.22 -3.42 -6.34
CA PRO A 330 10.52 -3.02 -5.85
C PRO A 330 10.56 -1.55 -5.41
N ASN A 331 11.13 -1.26 -4.23
CA ASN A 331 11.24 0.09 -3.68
C ASN A 331 11.92 1.07 -4.65
N LYS A 332 12.95 0.60 -5.38
CA LYS A 332 13.63 1.39 -6.42
C LYS A 332 12.69 1.92 -7.51
N ILE A 333 11.61 1.21 -7.80
CA ILE A 333 10.60 1.68 -8.77
C ILE A 333 9.82 2.86 -8.19
N VAL A 334 9.43 2.76 -6.92
CA VAL A 334 8.74 3.84 -6.21
C VAL A 334 9.63 5.08 -6.09
N ASP A 335 10.92 4.87 -5.78
CA ASP A 335 11.91 5.96 -5.66
C ASP A 335 12.08 6.75 -6.96
N VAL A 336 12.12 6.08 -8.09
CA VAL A 336 12.21 6.73 -9.42
C VAL A 336 10.99 7.61 -9.69
N GLU A 337 9.79 7.14 -9.35
CA GLU A 337 8.58 7.95 -9.51
C GLU A 337 8.56 9.17 -8.57
N ILE A 338 9.04 9.02 -7.34
CA ILE A 338 9.19 10.12 -6.38
C ILE A 338 10.23 11.13 -6.88
N ASP A 339 11.36 10.67 -7.42
CA ASP A 339 12.41 11.54 -7.98
C ASP A 339 11.90 12.35 -9.18
N ASN A 340 11.00 11.79 -9.97
CA ASN A 340 10.33 12.55 -11.02
C ASN A 340 9.50 13.71 -10.44
N LEU A 341 8.76 13.47 -9.35
CA LEU A 341 8.01 14.53 -8.67
C LEU A 341 8.95 15.58 -8.07
N ARG A 342 10.11 15.19 -7.52
CA ARG A 342 11.14 16.14 -7.06
C ARG A 342 11.65 17.00 -8.20
N LYS A 343 11.93 16.40 -9.38
CA LYS A 343 12.33 17.14 -10.60
C LYS A 343 11.25 18.11 -11.09
N MET A 344 9.99 17.84 -10.79
CA MET A 344 8.87 18.77 -11.06
C MET A 344 8.75 19.89 -10.02
N GLY A 345 9.63 19.97 -9.02
CA GLY A 345 9.62 21.00 -7.97
C GLY A 345 8.75 20.64 -6.75
N VAL A 346 8.32 19.39 -6.58
CA VAL A 346 7.61 18.98 -5.37
C VAL A 346 8.58 18.84 -4.20
N HIS A 347 8.26 19.50 -3.08
CA HIS A 347 9.02 19.44 -1.84
C HIS A 347 8.47 18.35 -0.93
N PHE A 348 9.35 17.55 -0.33
CA PHE A 348 8.98 16.47 0.60
C PHE A 348 9.61 16.70 1.96
N GLN A 349 8.78 16.58 3.00
CA GLN A 349 9.18 16.63 4.41
C GLN A 349 8.74 15.36 5.10
N THR A 350 9.69 14.47 5.40
CA THR A 350 9.47 13.26 6.21
C THR A 350 9.47 13.58 7.71
N ASP A 351 9.12 12.57 8.52
CA ASP A 351 9.10 12.65 9.99
C ASP A 351 8.24 13.81 10.53
N CYS A 352 7.19 14.14 9.78
CA CYS A 352 6.30 15.26 10.07
C CYS A 352 4.84 14.80 10.22
N ILE A 353 4.39 14.64 11.45
CA ILE A 353 3.03 14.19 11.77
C ILE A 353 2.10 15.39 11.85
N ILE A 354 1.32 15.62 10.78
CA ILE A 354 0.32 16.70 10.78
C ILE A 354 -0.77 16.39 11.82
N GLY A 355 -1.07 17.40 12.62
CA GLY A 355 -1.95 17.30 13.80
C GLY A 355 -1.21 17.03 15.11
N LYS A 356 0.10 16.74 15.04
CA LYS A 356 1.00 16.59 16.21
C LYS A 356 2.23 17.49 16.09
N THR A 357 3.09 17.27 15.09
CA THR A 357 4.28 18.08 14.86
C THR A 357 3.91 19.48 14.35
N ILE A 358 3.03 19.55 13.39
CA ILE A 358 2.51 20.78 12.78
C ILE A 358 0.98 20.69 12.72
N GLY A 359 0.28 21.70 13.24
CA GLY A 359 -1.17 21.80 13.13
C GLY A 359 -1.61 22.37 11.78
N ILE A 360 -2.84 22.08 11.37
CA ILE A 360 -3.46 22.65 10.15
C ILE A 360 -3.45 24.18 10.20
N ASP A 361 -3.82 24.78 11.34
CA ASP A 361 -3.80 26.24 11.53
C ASP A 361 -2.38 26.84 11.34
N GLN A 362 -1.32 26.07 11.59
CA GLN A 362 0.05 26.51 11.35
C GLN A 362 0.38 26.50 9.86
N LEU A 363 -0.09 25.51 9.12
CA LEU A 363 0.04 25.47 7.66
C LEU A 363 -0.65 26.69 7.03
N GLU A 364 -1.88 27.01 7.45
CA GLU A 364 -2.62 28.20 6.99
C GLU A 364 -1.84 29.50 7.28
N ARG A 365 -1.33 29.67 8.52
CA ARG A 365 -0.49 30.83 8.87
C ARG A 365 0.84 30.88 8.10
N SER A 366 1.37 29.75 7.65
CA SER A 366 2.58 29.66 6.84
C SER A 366 2.34 29.98 5.36
N GLY A 367 1.10 30.38 5.00
CA GLY A 367 0.75 30.88 3.69
C GLY A 367 0.24 29.82 2.70
N PHE A 368 0.01 28.60 3.15
CA PHE A 368 -0.65 27.57 2.33
C PHE A 368 -2.11 27.96 2.06
N LYS A 369 -2.51 27.98 0.78
CA LYS A 369 -3.85 28.40 0.34
C LYS A 369 -4.82 27.24 0.12
N GLY A 370 -4.32 26.04 0.01
CA GLY A 370 -5.08 24.81 -0.09
C GLY A 370 -4.35 23.67 0.60
N ILE A 371 -5.11 22.74 1.17
CA ILE A 371 -4.57 21.58 1.88
C ILE A 371 -5.26 20.33 1.34
N PHE A 372 -4.51 19.36 0.89
CA PHE A 372 -5.02 18.05 0.51
C PHE A 372 -4.68 17.02 1.59
N VAL A 373 -5.69 16.31 2.10
CA VAL A 373 -5.52 15.24 3.08
C VAL A 373 -5.61 13.88 2.38
N GLY A 374 -4.48 13.22 2.24
CA GLY A 374 -4.31 11.89 1.68
C GLY A 374 -3.65 10.91 2.66
N SER A 375 -3.95 11.03 3.96
CA SER A 375 -3.30 10.27 5.04
C SER A 375 -3.66 8.77 5.09
N GLY A 376 -4.47 8.30 4.16
CA GLY A 376 -4.77 6.87 3.98
C GLY A 376 -5.63 6.24 5.07
N ALA A 377 -5.63 4.91 5.10
CA ALA A 377 -6.27 4.08 6.11
C ALA A 377 -5.24 3.04 6.59
N GLY A 378 -4.62 3.31 7.71
CA GLY A 378 -3.57 2.45 8.27
C GLY A 378 -3.97 1.75 9.56
N LEU A 379 -5.01 2.21 10.28
CA LEU A 379 -5.42 1.63 11.54
C LEU A 379 -5.96 0.21 11.34
N PRO A 380 -5.26 -0.84 11.84
CA PRO A 380 -5.67 -2.22 11.60
C PRO A 380 -6.95 -2.57 12.33
N ASN A 381 -7.80 -3.33 11.67
CA ASN A 381 -8.97 -3.92 12.30
C ASN A 381 -8.58 -5.25 12.96
N PHE A 382 -9.12 -5.46 14.16
CA PHE A 382 -9.02 -6.71 14.91
C PHE A 382 -10.40 -7.37 15.02
N MET A 383 -10.42 -8.67 15.32
CA MET A 383 -11.65 -9.45 15.37
C MET A 383 -12.39 -9.30 16.70
N ASN A 384 -11.70 -8.79 17.72
CA ASN A 384 -12.16 -8.69 19.13
C ASN A 384 -12.55 -10.07 19.70
N ILE A 385 -11.68 -11.05 19.51
CA ILE A 385 -11.81 -12.41 20.02
C ILE A 385 -10.79 -12.68 21.14
N PRO A 386 -11.04 -13.67 22.01
CA PRO A 386 -10.06 -14.06 23.03
C PRO A 386 -8.71 -14.42 22.43
N GLY A 387 -7.64 -13.99 23.10
CA GLY A 387 -6.25 -14.28 22.69
C GLY A 387 -5.69 -13.38 21.57
N GLU A 388 -6.42 -12.39 21.10
CA GLU A 388 -5.95 -11.53 20.00
C GLU A 388 -4.76 -10.63 20.38
N ASN A 389 -4.51 -10.44 21.69
CA ASN A 389 -3.37 -9.72 22.21
C ASN A 389 -2.21 -10.61 22.68
N LEU A 390 -2.21 -11.90 22.38
CA LEU A 390 -1.10 -12.81 22.68
C LEU A 390 0.18 -12.41 21.94
N ILE A 391 1.32 -12.81 22.46
CA ILE A 391 2.62 -12.71 21.77
C ILE A 391 2.52 -13.47 20.45
N ASN A 392 3.14 -12.96 19.39
CA ASN A 392 3.11 -13.46 18.02
C ASN A 392 1.73 -13.40 17.32
N VAL A 393 0.73 -12.75 17.89
CA VAL A 393 -0.44 -12.29 17.15
C VAL A 393 -0.19 -10.84 16.76
N MET A 394 -0.18 -10.53 15.48
CA MET A 394 0.10 -9.17 14.99
C MET A 394 -0.79 -8.81 13.80
N SER A 395 -0.95 -7.53 13.55
CA SER A 395 -1.63 -7.08 12.34
C SER A 395 -0.72 -7.28 11.11
N SER A 396 -1.32 -7.40 9.93
CA SER A 396 -0.57 -7.38 8.68
C SER A 396 0.24 -6.10 8.50
N ASN A 397 -0.28 -4.96 8.97
CA ASN A 397 0.44 -3.70 8.89
C ASN A 397 1.70 -3.71 9.78
N GLU A 398 1.61 -4.25 11.01
CA GLU A 398 2.80 -4.42 11.86
C GLU A 398 3.83 -5.33 11.18
N TYR A 399 3.38 -6.48 10.70
CA TYR A 399 4.25 -7.47 10.07
C TYR A 399 4.94 -6.91 8.82
N LEU A 400 4.19 -6.34 7.91
CA LEU A 400 4.73 -5.81 6.65
C LEU A 400 5.58 -4.55 6.87
N THR A 401 5.20 -3.66 7.80
CA THR A 401 6.04 -2.49 8.13
C THR A 401 7.41 -2.93 8.67
N ARG A 402 7.46 -3.93 9.56
CA ARG A 402 8.73 -4.46 10.05
C ARG A 402 9.58 -5.06 8.93
N VAL A 403 8.97 -5.86 8.04
CA VAL A 403 9.71 -6.55 6.98
C VAL A 403 10.09 -5.62 5.83
N ASN A 404 9.16 -4.77 5.35
CA ASN A 404 9.39 -3.97 4.14
C ASN A 404 10.07 -2.62 4.45
N LEU A 405 9.57 -1.89 5.46
CA LEU A 405 10.06 -0.55 5.77
C LEU A 405 11.28 -0.55 6.70
N MET A 406 11.29 -1.47 7.66
CA MET A 406 12.37 -1.58 8.66
C MET A 406 13.34 -2.72 8.35
N ASP A 407 13.17 -3.42 7.24
CA ASP A 407 14.00 -4.53 6.73
C ASP A 407 14.32 -5.62 7.78
N ALA A 408 13.36 -5.89 8.68
CA ALA A 408 13.51 -6.77 9.84
C ALA A 408 13.92 -8.22 9.52
N ALA A 409 13.78 -8.64 8.27
CA ALA A 409 14.21 -9.97 7.83
C ALA A 409 15.63 -9.97 7.21
N ASN A 410 16.33 -8.84 7.22
CA ASN A 410 17.72 -8.74 6.84
C ASN A 410 18.58 -9.00 8.08
N PRO A 411 19.51 -9.98 8.05
CA PRO A 411 20.35 -10.30 9.20
C PRO A 411 21.26 -9.16 9.66
N THR A 412 21.43 -8.11 8.86
CA THR A 412 22.28 -6.95 9.18
C THR A 412 21.50 -5.79 9.80
N THR A 413 20.20 -5.93 10.07
CA THR A 413 19.39 -4.91 10.71
C THR A 413 19.01 -5.30 12.13
N ASP A 414 18.95 -4.32 13.02
CA ASP A 414 18.62 -4.52 14.44
C ASP A 414 17.10 -4.59 14.70
N THR A 415 16.26 -4.57 13.66
CA THR A 415 14.82 -4.63 13.82
C THR A 415 14.34 -6.04 14.19
N PRO A 416 13.79 -6.27 15.40
CA PRO A 416 13.39 -7.59 15.82
C PRO A 416 12.14 -8.07 15.08
N LEU A 417 12.16 -9.34 14.65
CA LEU A 417 11.03 -10.03 14.05
C LEU A 417 11.00 -11.48 14.54
N ASN A 418 9.89 -11.86 15.18
CA ASN A 418 9.64 -13.28 15.46
C ASN A 418 9.15 -13.95 14.16
N ILE A 419 9.91 -14.94 13.70
CA ILE A 419 9.56 -15.73 12.51
C ILE A 419 8.90 -17.02 12.99
N GLY A 420 7.59 -17.17 12.73
CA GLY A 420 6.86 -18.38 13.04
C GLY A 420 7.22 -19.54 12.10
N LYS A 421 7.12 -20.76 12.58
CA LYS A 421 7.23 -21.97 11.76
C LYS A 421 5.90 -22.35 11.12
N LYS A 422 4.79 -22.19 11.87
CA LYS A 422 3.41 -22.42 11.44
C LYS A 422 2.65 -21.12 11.52
N VAL A 423 2.52 -20.43 10.38
CA VAL A 423 1.93 -19.10 10.32
C VAL A 423 0.51 -19.17 9.78
N LEU A 424 -0.45 -18.63 10.54
CA LEU A 424 -1.80 -18.40 10.07
C LEU A 424 -1.96 -16.94 9.60
N VAL A 425 -2.42 -16.75 8.37
CA VAL A 425 -2.79 -15.43 7.86
C VAL A 425 -4.29 -15.35 7.72
N VAL A 426 -4.93 -14.46 8.47
CA VAL A 426 -6.39 -14.32 8.52
C VAL A 426 -6.84 -13.22 7.57
N GLY A 427 -7.48 -13.61 6.47
CA GLY A 427 -7.99 -12.68 5.46
C GLY A 427 -7.85 -13.20 4.04
N GLY A 428 -8.45 -12.51 3.06
CA GLY A 428 -8.44 -12.90 1.64
C GLY A 428 -8.20 -11.74 0.68
N GLY A 429 -7.68 -10.61 1.18
CA GLY A 429 -7.33 -9.44 0.38
C GLY A 429 -5.87 -9.43 -0.09
N ASN A 430 -5.48 -8.40 -0.85
CA ASN A 430 -4.09 -8.26 -1.32
C ASN A 430 -3.09 -8.24 -0.15
N THR A 431 -3.41 -7.57 0.95
CA THR A 431 -2.54 -7.52 2.14
C THR A 431 -2.35 -8.90 2.77
N ALA A 432 -3.37 -9.78 2.72
CA ALA A 432 -3.23 -11.17 3.15
C ALA A 432 -2.30 -11.95 2.22
N MET A 433 -2.40 -11.74 0.90
CA MET A 433 -1.48 -12.34 -0.08
C MET A 433 -0.05 -11.84 0.13
N ASP A 434 0.14 -10.55 0.35
CA ASP A 434 1.45 -9.96 0.65
C ASP A 434 2.07 -10.56 1.92
N SER A 435 1.27 -10.67 3.01
CA SER A 435 1.73 -11.23 4.28
C SER A 435 2.08 -12.71 4.19
N CYS A 436 1.22 -13.53 3.57
CA CYS A 436 1.44 -14.98 3.48
C CYS A 436 2.65 -15.31 2.58
N ARG A 437 2.80 -14.61 1.46
CA ARG A 437 3.94 -14.80 0.55
C ARG A 437 5.25 -14.31 1.16
N THR A 438 5.20 -13.26 1.98
CA THR A 438 6.35 -12.79 2.77
C THR A 438 6.74 -13.83 3.81
N ALA A 439 5.80 -14.34 4.61
CA ALA A 439 6.06 -15.38 5.60
C ALA A 439 6.63 -16.67 4.98
N LYS A 440 6.13 -17.05 3.79
CA LYS A 440 6.67 -18.19 3.04
C LYS A 440 8.14 -18.01 2.67
N ARG A 441 8.54 -16.82 2.23
CA ARG A 441 9.93 -16.47 1.91
C ARG A 441 10.86 -16.44 3.14
N LEU A 442 10.28 -16.29 4.33
CA LEU A 442 10.99 -16.41 5.60
C LEU A 442 11.05 -17.84 6.13
N GLY A 443 10.60 -18.83 5.36
CA GLY A 443 10.72 -20.26 5.65
C GLY A 443 9.55 -20.87 6.43
N ALA A 444 8.44 -20.14 6.58
CA ALA A 444 7.27 -20.64 7.30
C ALA A 444 6.43 -21.64 6.47
N ASP A 445 5.75 -22.56 7.17
CA ASP A 445 4.58 -23.26 6.66
C ASP A 445 3.35 -22.37 6.87
N VAL A 446 2.76 -21.91 5.78
CA VAL A 446 1.76 -20.84 5.81
C VAL A 446 0.38 -21.35 5.41
N THR A 447 -0.62 -21.03 6.23
CA THR A 447 -2.03 -21.30 5.93
C THR A 447 -2.82 -19.99 5.95
N ILE A 448 -3.52 -19.67 4.85
CA ILE A 448 -4.52 -18.61 4.80
C ILE A 448 -5.82 -19.15 5.38
N VAL A 449 -6.41 -18.40 6.33
CA VAL A 449 -7.76 -18.66 6.87
C VAL A 449 -8.70 -17.60 6.33
N TYR A 450 -9.73 -18.01 5.60
CA TYR A 450 -10.69 -17.10 5.01
C TYR A 450 -12.14 -17.55 5.23
N ARG A 451 -12.96 -16.63 5.73
CA ARG A 451 -14.36 -16.92 6.13
C ARG A 451 -15.34 -17.20 5.00
N ARG A 452 -14.98 -16.91 3.73
CA ARG A 452 -15.75 -17.21 2.52
C ARG A 452 -15.00 -18.22 1.66
N SER A 453 -15.55 -18.55 0.49
CA SER A 453 -14.83 -19.37 -0.49
C SER A 453 -13.78 -18.54 -1.24
N GLU A 454 -12.95 -19.24 -1.98
CA GLU A 454 -11.90 -18.59 -2.79
C GLU A 454 -12.47 -17.64 -3.85
N ALA A 455 -13.64 -17.99 -4.42
CA ALA A 455 -14.30 -17.16 -5.44
C ALA A 455 -14.69 -15.77 -4.92
N GLU A 456 -14.92 -15.62 -3.62
CA GLU A 456 -15.23 -14.33 -2.99
C GLU A 456 -13.99 -13.57 -2.49
N MET A 457 -12.76 -14.06 -2.75
CA MET A 457 -11.55 -13.35 -2.35
C MET A 457 -11.42 -12.02 -3.10
N PRO A 458 -11.23 -10.89 -2.38
CA PRO A 458 -11.06 -9.59 -3.04
C PRO A 458 -9.66 -9.37 -3.63
N ALA A 459 -8.69 -10.23 -3.31
CA ALA A 459 -7.34 -10.16 -3.85
C ALA A 459 -7.31 -10.24 -5.39
N ARG A 460 -6.23 -9.77 -6.01
CA ARG A 460 -5.96 -10.00 -7.42
C ARG A 460 -5.86 -11.49 -7.71
N ALA A 461 -6.44 -11.92 -8.82
CA ALA A 461 -6.40 -13.33 -9.24
C ALA A 461 -4.96 -13.85 -9.42
N GLU A 462 -4.08 -13.00 -9.96
CA GLU A 462 -2.66 -13.29 -10.12
C GLU A 462 -1.95 -13.54 -8.78
N GLU A 463 -2.24 -12.73 -7.75
CA GLU A 463 -1.64 -12.89 -6.43
C GLU A 463 -2.12 -14.18 -5.72
N VAL A 464 -3.39 -14.55 -5.89
CA VAL A 464 -3.92 -15.83 -5.41
C VAL A 464 -3.27 -17.00 -6.12
N LYS A 465 -3.09 -16.92 -7.45
CA LYS A 465 -2.36 -17.92 -8.26
C LYS A 465 -0.94 -18.08 -7.74
N HIS A 466 -0.20 -16.98 -7.59
CA HIS A 466 1.18 -17.01 -7.10
C HIS A 466 1.29 -17.61 -5.69
N ALA A 467 0.38 -17.27 -4.78
CA ALA A 467 0.38 -17.83 -3.43
C ALA A 467 0.21 -19.37 -3.44
N LYS A 468 -0.66 -19.88 -4.31
CA LYS A 468 -0.84 -21.34 -4.47
C LYS A 468 0.38 -22.02 -5.07
N GLU A 469 0.96 -21.45 -6.12
CA GLU A 469 2.16 -21.97 -6.76
C GLU A 469 3.35 -21.99 -5.79
N GLU A 470 3.42 -21.04 -4.86
CA GLU A 470 4.43 -20.93 -3.79
C GLU A 470 4.16 -21.92 -2.62
N GLY A 471 3.13 -22.76 -2.71
CA GLY A 471 2.83 -23.81 -1.72
C GLY A 471 2.19 -23.29 -0.44
N ILE A 472 1.41 -22.21 -0.51
CA ILE A 472 0.60 -21.71 0.61
C ILE A 472 -0.72 -22.46 0.68
N ASN A 473 -1.09 -22.92 1.89
CA ASN A 473 -2.32 -23.63 2.12
C ASN A 473 -3.51 -22.67 2.24
N PHE A 474 -4.68 -23.04 1.68
CA PHE A 474 -5.90 -22.24 1.73
C PHE A 474 -6.99 -22.97 2.52
N LEU A 475 -7.29 -22.48 3.72
CA LEU A 475 -8.36 -22.95 4.57
C LEU A 475 -9.55 -21.97 4.48
N CYS A 476 -10.30 -22.09 3.38
CA CYS A 476 -11.51 -21.30 3.14
C CYS A 476 -12.69 -21.81 3.99
N LEU A 477 -13.75 -20.99 4.12
CA LEU A 477 -14.93 -21.27 4.92
C LEU A 477 -14.61 -21.52 6.40
N HIS A 478 -13.61 -20.81 6.93
CA HIS A 478 -13.22 -20.84 8.34
C HIS A 478 -13.00 -19.44 8.87
N ASN A 479 -13.39 -19.20 10.12
CA ASN A 479 -13.23 -17.91 10.79
C ASN A 479 -12.68 -18.11 12.21
N PRO A 480 -11.57 -17.48 12.61
CA PRO A 480 -11.07 -17.58 13.97
C PRO A 480 -12.09 -17.05 14.98
N ILE A 481 -12.21 -17.73 16.11
CA ILE A 481 -13.04 -17.34 17.25
C ILE A 481 -12.25 -17.23 18.55
N GLU A 482 -11.04 -17.81 18.60
CA GLU A 482 -10.15 -17.75 19.76
C GLU A 482 -8.72 -18.09 19.33
N TYR A 483 -7.73 -17.44 19.95
CA TYR A 483 -6.33 -17.84 19.92
C TYR A 483 -5.91 -18.34 21.31
N VAL A 484 -5.28 -19.50 21.35
CA VAL A 484 -4.89 -20.19 22.60
C VAL A 484 -3.42 -19.97 22.88
N ALA A 485 -3.10 -19.53 24.10
CA ALA A 485 -1.73 -19.31 24.55
C ALA A 485 -1.00 -20.60 24.92
N ASP A 486 0.33 -20.57 24.81
CA ASP A 486 1.23 -21.45 25.53
C ASP A 486 1.47 -20.94 26.97
N GLU A 487 2.37 -21.59 27.70
CA GLU A 487 2.76 -21.23 29.07
C GLU A 487 3.46 -19.85 29.18
N ASN A 488 4.05 -19.36 28.09
CA ASN A 488 4.77 -18.09 28.02
C ASN A 488 3.86 -16.94 27.54
N GLY A 489 2.61 -17.21 27.17
CA GLY A 489 1.67 -16.24 26.64
C GLY A 489 1.81 -16.00 25.14
N ALA A 490 2.55 -16.83 24.43
CA ALA A 490 2.61 -16.81 22.97
C ALA A 490 1.50 -17.69 22.37
N VAL A 491 1.03 -17.35 21.18
CA VAL A 491 0.03 -18.15 20.48
C VAL A 491 0.60 -19.53 20.11
N LYS A 492 -0.19 -20.59 20.34
CA LYS A 492 0.15 -21.96 19.93
C LYS A 492 -0.91 -22.63 19.07
N GLN A 493 -2.16 -22.14 19.13
CA GLN A 493 -3.29 -22.70 18.40
C GLN A 493 -4.33 -21.62 18.11
N ALA A 494 -5.10 -21.83 17.04
CA ALA A 494 -6.30 -21.07 16.73
C ALA A 494 -7.52 -21.98 16.68
N VAL A 495 -8.62 -21.58 17.32
CA VAL A 495 -9.92 -22.23 17.21
C VAL A 495 -10.71 -21.52 16.12
N LEU A 496 -11.14 -22.29 15.13
CA LEU A 496 -11.79 -21.79 13.93
C LEU A 496 -13.22 -22.30 13.86
N GLN A 497 -14.18 -21.40 13.68
CA GLN A 497 -15.57 -21.70 13.35
C GLN A 497 -15.67 -22.11 11.88
N VAL A 498 -16.28 -23.24 11.57
CA VAL A 498 -16.61 -23.65 10.21
C VAL A 498 -17.76 -22.79 9.69
N MET A 499 -17.63 -22.31 8.46
CA MET A 499 -18.58 -21.41 7.81
C MET A 499 -19.27 -22.09 6.62
N THR A 500 -20.40 -21.57 6.21
CA THR A 500 -21.04 -21.82 4.91
C THR A 500 -21.38 -20.49 4.24
N LEU A 501 -21.78 -20.52 2.97
CA LEU A 501 -22.15 -19.33 2.21
C LEU A 501 -23.67 -19.17 2.17
N GLY A 502 -24.15 -18.04 2.65
CA GLY A 502 -25.54 -17.57 2.54
C GLY A 502 -25.76 -16.67 1.31
N GLU A 503 -26.76 -15.79 1.41
CA GLU A 503 -27.09 -14.84 0.37
C GLU A 503 -25.99 -13.79 0.13
N PRO A 504 -25.93 -13.19 -1.08
CA PRO A 504 -24.99 -12.11 -1.37
C PRO A 504 -25.22 -10.88 -0.48
N ASP A 505 -24.09 -10.27 -0.03
CA ASP A 505 -24.13 -8.99 0.67
C ASP A 505 -24.23 -7.80 -0.31
N ALA A 506 -24.24 -6.56 0.21
CA ALA A 506 -24.32 -5.34 -0.60
C ALA A 506 -23.16 -5.18 -1.62
N SER A 507 -22.06 -5.93 -1.46
CA SER A 507 -20.94 -5.98 -2.41
C SER A 507 -21.11 -7.05 -3.49
N GLY A 508 -22.19 -7.82 -3.46
CA GLY A 508 -22.46 -8.94 -4.36
C GLY A 508 -21.74 -10.25 -3.98
N ARG A 509 -21.00 -10.27 -2.87
CA ARG A 509 -20.30 -11.47 -2.38
C ARG A 509 -21.20 -12.24 -1.41
N ARG A 510 -21.20 -13.56 -1.48
CA ARG A 510 -21.99 -14.40 -0.60
C ARG A 510 -21.56 -14.23 0.87
N SER A 511 -22.54 -14.06 1.76
CA SER A 511 -22.31 -13.81 3.18
C SER A 511 -21.82 -15.07 3.89
N PRO A 512 -20.79 -14.99 4.78
CA PRO A 512 -20.35 -16.13 5.56
C PRO A 512 -21.34 -16.38 6.73
N VAL A 513 -21.82 -17.61 6.86
CA VAL A 513 -22.76 -18.04 7.91
C VAL A 513 -22.10 -19.13 8.76
N PRO A 514 -22.04 -19.00 10.10
CA PRO A 514 -21.50 -20.06 10.96
C PRO A 514 -22.28 -21.35 10.84
N VAL A 515 -21.58 -22.49 10.79
CA VAL A 515 -22.17 -23.81 10.94
C VAL A 515 -22.19 -24.14 12.44
N GLU A 516 -23.36 -24.14 13.03
CA GLU A 516 -23.53 -24.29 14.49
C GLU A 516 -22.85 -25.55 15.04
N GLY A 517 -22.12 -25.40 16.13
CA GLY A 517 -21.42 -26.48 16.81
C GLY A 517 -20.21 -27.08 16.07
N LYS A 518 -19.81 -26.55 14.91
CA LYS A 518 -18.67 -27.07 14.17
C LYS A 518 -17.46 -26.14 14.28
N THR A 519 -16.45 -26.57 15.02
CA THR A 519 -15.15 -25.88 15.14
C THR A 519 -14.01 -26.83 14.79
N VAL A 520 -12.88 -26.23 14.38
CA VAL A 520 -11.62 -26.92 14.09
C VAL A 520 -10.51 -26.19 14.82
N THR A 521 -9.58 -26.92 15.43
CA THR A 521 -8.38 -26.36 16.05
C THR A 521 -7.18 -26.56 15.12
N VAL A 522 -6.42 -25.50 14.88
CA VAL A 522 -5.22 -25.50 14.03
C VAL A 522 -4.04 -25.01 14.85
N GLU A 523 -2.92 -25.71 14.76
CA GLU A 523 -1.66 -25.26 15.37
C GLU A 523 -1.11 -24.04 14.65
N ALA A 524 -0.67 -23.05 15.41
CA ALA A 524 -0.01 -21.86 14.89
C ALA A 524 0.88 -21.23 15.96
N ASP A 525 2.11 -20.94 15.64
CA ASP A 525 3.05 -20.22 16.51
C ASP A 525 3.17 -18.73 16.13
N GLN A 526 2.51 -18.33 15.05
CA GLN A 526 2.31 -16.93 14.66
C GLN A 526 0.98 -16.75 13.94
N VAL A 527 0.30 -15.63 14.22
CA VAL A 527 -0.94 -15.23 13.53
C VAL A 527 -0.79 -13.82 13.00
N ILE A 528 -1.12 -13.63 11.71
CA ILE A 528 -1.12 -12.33 11.04
C ILE A 528 -2.56 -11.99 10.64
N VAL A 529 -3.11 -10.95 11.29
CA VAL A 529 -4.50 -10.51 11.09
C VAL A 529 -4.55 -9.51 9.93
N ALA A 530 -5.15 -9.91 8.81
CA ALA A 530 -5.23 -9.16 7.55
C ALA A 530 -6.68 -8.92 7.10
N ILE A 531 -7.56 -8.51 8.03
CA ILE A 531 -9.02 -8.32 7.80
C ILE A 531 -9.40 -6.91 7.39
N GLY A 532 -8.43 -6.13 6.94
CA GLY A 532 -8.59 -4.76 6.47
C GLY A 532 -8.21 -3.71 7.51
N VAL A 533 -8.29 -2.47 7.06
CA VAL A 533 -7.88 -1.29 7.83
C VAL A 533 -9.00 -0.27 7.90
N SER A 534 -8.88 0.67 8.83
CA SER A 534 -9.77 1.81 8.99
C SER A 534 -8.96 3.11 8.88
N PRO A 535 -9.57 4.25 8.51
CA PRO A 535 -8.94 5.55 8.53
C PRO A 535 -8.32 5.88 9.88
N ASN A 536 -7.09 6.37 9.86
CA ASN A 536 -6.40 6.83 11.06
C ASN A 536 -7.07 8.12 11.57
N PRO A 537 -7.54 8.17 12.82
CA PRO A 537 -8.27 9.32 13.34
C PRO A 537 -7.40 10.53 13.67
N LEU A 538 -6.07 10.40 13.66
CA LEU A 538 -5.13 11.42 14.13
C LEU A 538 -5.30 12.76 13.38
N VAL A 539 -5.16 12.74 12.06
CA VAL A 539 -5.30 13.95 11.23
C VAL A 539 -6.74 14.47 11.24
N PRO A 540 -7.78 13.65 10.96
CA PRO A 540 -9.16 14.14 10.98
C PRO A 540 -9.59 14.77 12.29
N LYS A 541 -9.21 14.19 13.46
CA LYS A 541 -9.56 14.74 14.77
C LYS A 541 -8.80 16.02 15.13
N SER A 542 -7.66 16.29 14.51
CA SER A 542 -6.91 17.52 14.73
C SER A 542 -7.49 18.74 14.01
N ILE A 543 -8.41 18.52 13.06
CA ILE A 543 -9.05 19.57 12.25
C ILE A 543 -10.40 19.93 12.85
N LYS A 544 -10.53 21.16 13.35
CA LYS A 544 -11.80 21.68 13.87
C LYS A 544 -12.83 21.80 12.75
N ASP A 545 -14.10 21.57 13.07
CA ASP A 545 -15.24 21.73 12.17
C ASP A 545 -15.21 20.85 10.90
N LEU A 546 -14.39 19.79 10.92
CA LEU A 546 -14.37 18.80 9.87
C LEU A 546 -15.49 17.78 10.06
N THR A 547 -16.33 17.60 9.04
CA THR A 547 -17.36 16.56 9.06
C THR A 547 -16.76 15.19 8.81
N LEU A 548 -16.96 14.29 9.78
CA LEU A 548 -16.50 12.91 9.69
C LEU A 548 -17.68 11.96 9.47
N GLY A 549 -17.45 10.98 8.61
CA GLY A 549 -18.36 9.89 8.36
C GLY A 549 -18.15 8.71 9.30
N ARG A 550 -18.77 7.59 8.96
CA ARG A 550 -18.62 6.34 9.68
C ARG A 550 -17.15 5.89 9.66
N LYS A 551 -16.64 5.41 10.80
CA LYS A 551 -15.24 4.98 10.98
C LYS A 551 -14.18 6.09 10.74
N ASN A 552 -14.50 7.32 11.06
CA ASN A 552 -13.62 8.49 10.94
C ASN A 552 -13.16 8.81 9.49
N THR A 553 -13.88 8.39 8.46
CA THR A 553 -13.63 8.87 7.10
C THR A 553 -13.92 10.36 6.99
N ILE A 554 -13.15 11.10 6.21
CA ILE A 554 -13.46 12.51 5.88
C ILE A 554 -14.62 12.51 4.87
N VAL A 555 -15.68 13.25 5.18
CA VAL A 555 -16.80 13.45 4.25
C VAL A 555 -16.41 14.52 3.24
N VAL A 556 -16.52 14.20 1.95
CA VAL A 556 -16.26 15.11 0.83
C VAL A 556 -17.44 15.13 -0.13
N ASN A 557 -17.56 16.22 -0.89
CA ASN A 557 -18.50 16.32 -2.00
C ASN A 557 -17.92 15.66 -3.28
N ASP A 558 -18.64 15.75 -4.40
CA ASP A 558 -18.21 15.18 -5.70
C ASP A 558 -16.92 15.80 -6.24
N GLU A 559 -16.56 16.98 -5.76
CA GLU A 559 -15.33 17.72 -6.10
C GLU A 559 -14.16 17.37 -5.19
N MET A 560 -14.32 16.40 -4.26
CA MET A 560 -13.35 15.99 -3.24
C MET A 560 -13.07 17.07 -2.18
N GLN A 561 -13.92 18.09 -2.06
CA GLN A 561 -13.83 19.14 -1.05
C GLN A 561 -14.54 18.72 0.24
N SER A 562 -13.95 18.99 1.38
CA SER A 562 -14.53 18.71 2.70
C SER A 562 -15.50 19.79 3.17
N SER A 563 -16.01 19.68 4.41
CA SER A 563 -16.79 20.76 5.05
C SER A 563 -15.97 22.05 5.30
N ARG A 564 -14.63 21.96 5.23
CA ARG A 564 -13.71 23.10 5.28
C ARG A 564 -13.32 23.46 3.83
N PRO A 565 -13.66 24.65 3.31
CA PRO A 565 -13.46 25.00 1.89
C PRO A 565 -12.01 24.91 1.39
N GLU A 566 -11.04 25.19 2.26
CA GLU A 566 -9.61 25.12 1.96
C GLU A 566 -9.04 23.70 2.01
N ILE A 567 -9.82 22.71 2.50
CA ILE A 567 -9.39 21.33 2.71
C ILE A 567 -10.09 20.39 1.72
N PHE A 568 -9.29 19.73 0.92
CA PHE A 568 -9.68 18.63 0.05
C PHE A 568 -9.15 17.31 0.63
N ALA A 569 -9.81 16.21 0.33
CA ALA A 569 -9.33 14.89 0.78
C ALA A 569 -9.61 13.82 -0.27
N GLY A 570 -8.80 12.76 -0.29
CA GLY A 570 -8.97 11.65 -1.22
C GLY A 570 -8.18 10.40 -0.84
N GLY A 571 -8.47 9.30 -1.51
CA GLY A 571 -7.92 7.98 -1.21
C GLY A 571 -8.60 7.33 -0.01
N ASP A 572 -7.87 6.48 0.70
CA ASP A 572 -8.44 5.62 1.73
C ASP A 572 -8.96 6.39 2.95
N ILE A 573 -8.50 7.60 3.21
CA ILE A 573 -9.04 8.46 4.28
C ILE A 573 -10.51 8.85 4.02
N VAL A 574 -10.93 8.84 2.76
CA VAL A 574 -12.32 9.09 2.33
C VAL A 574 -13.07 7.77 2.10
N ARG A 575 -12.43 6.80 1.42
CA ARG A 575 -13.08 5.56 0.96
C ARG A 575 -13.05 4.42 1.97
N GLY A 576 -12.12 4.46 2.93
CA GLY A 576 -11.96 3.42 3.94
C GLY A 576 -11.15 2.18 3.51
N GLY A 577 -10.39 2.27 2.46
CA GLY A 577 -9.55 1.21 1.90
C GLY A 577 -9.96 0.89 0.46
N ALA A 578 -9.04 1.14 -0.47
CA ALA A 578 -9.29 1.02 -1.90
C ALA A 578 -8.02 0.52 -2.64
N THR A 579 -7.92 0.80 -3.92
CA THR A 579 -6.75 0.48 -4.72
C THR A 579 -5.88 1.72 -4.94
N VAL A 580 -4.60 1.49 -5.24
CA VAL A 580 -3.63 2.56 -5.57
C VAL A 580 -4.21 3.53 -6.61
N ILE A 581 -4.73 3.01 -7.71
CA ILE A 581 -5.23 3.85 -8.81
C ILE A 581 -6.53 4.60 -8.47
N LEU A 582 -7.40 4.06 -7.62
CA LEU A 582 -8.58 4.78 -7.14
C LEU A 582 -8.18 5.96 -6.25
N ALA A 583 -7.20 5.76 -5.38
CA ALA A 583 -6.64 6.82 -4.56
C ALA A 583 -5.98 7.91 -5.41
N MET A 584 -5.25 7.53 -6.46
CA MET A 584 -4.69 8.47 -7.45
C MET A 584 -5.78 9.26 -8.17
N GLY A 585 -6.87 8.60 -8.56
CA GLY A 585 -8.02 9.25 -9.21
C GLY A 585 -8.67 10.32 -8.34
N ASP A 586 -8.77 10.08 -7.03
CA ASP A 586 -9.26 11.08 -6.08
C ASP A 586 -8.30 12.27 -5.98
N GLY A 587 -6.99 12.01 -5.88
CA GLY A 587 -5.97 13.06 -5.87
C GLY A 587 -6.05 13.96 -7.11
N ARG A 588 -6.19 13.38 -8.29
CA ARG A 588 -6.37 14.13 -9.55
C ARG A 588 -7.64 14.99 -9.56
N ARG A 589 -8.77 14.42 -9.10
CA ARG A 589 -10.03 15.14 -9.03
C ARG A 589 -9.95 16.30 -8.05
N ALA A 590 -9.36 16.08 -6.89
CA ALA A 590 -9.09 17.12 -5.90
C ALA A 590 -8.20 18.23 -6.46
N ALA A 591 -7.10 17.88 -7.15
CA ALA A 591 -6.20 18.85 -7.77
C ALA A 591 -6.90 19.73 -8.81
N ALA A 592 -7.72 19.14 -9.68
CA ALA A 592 -8.47 19.89 -10.69
C ALA A 592 -9.49 20.86 -10.08
N ASN A 593 -10.13 20.48 -8.99
CA ASN A 593 -11.16 21.33 -8.35
C ASN A 593 -10.53 22.36 -7.40
N MET A 594 -9.44 22.03 -6.71
CA MET A 594 -8.67 23.03 -5.95
C MET A 594 -8.07 24.10 -6.88
N ASP A 595 -7.56 23.73 -8.05
CA ASP A 595 -7.05 24.67 -9.04
C ASP A 595 -8.13 25.66 -9.50
N LYS A 596 -9.35 25.17 -9.77
CA LYS A 596 -10.51 26.04 -10.10
C LYS A 596 -10.82 27.03 -8.96
N GLN A 597 -10.85 26.54 -7.73
CA GLN A 597 -11.14 27.37 -6.56
C GLN A 597 -10.07 28.44 -6.32
N LEU A 598 -8.78 28.11 -6.50
CA LEU A 598 -7.67 29.03 -6.23
C LEU A 598 -7.46 30.06 -7.34
N LYS A 599 -7.99 29.82 -8.53
CA LYS A 599 -7.97 30.77 -9.66
C LYS A 599 -9.16 31.73 -9.69
N GLY A 600 -10.21 31.46 -8.96
CA GLY A 600 -11.44 32.25 -8.87
C GLY A 600 -12.41 31.85 -9.95
#